data_1facaeafe2225ddfb60821c8d4876e55
#
_entry.id   1facaeafe2225ddfb60821c8d4876e55
#
_cell.length_a   1.000
_cell.length_b   1.000
_cell.length_c   1.000
_cell.angle_alpha   90.00
_cell.angle_beta   90.00
_cell.angle_gamma   90.00
#
_symmetry.space_group_name_H-M   'P 1'
#
loop_
_entity.id
_entity.type
_entity.pdbx_description
1 polymer ?
#
loop_
_entity_poly.entity_id
_entity_poly.type
_entity_poly.pdbx_seq_one_letter_code
_entity_poly.pdbx_strand_id
1 'polypeptide(L)'
;GCLPAKGKAFAYDKKGVTQLNTEKVISRDNDYILHTYGRSQVVLAEGEGMTARDADGKSYLDFTSGIGVNSLGYCHPAWVRAVADQAATLQHTSNLYYTAPDGKLAKKLCRRTGLDAVFFGNSGAEANEGAIKCARKYSVDTYGESRNKVITLVNSFHGRTLATLTATGQDVFHHD
;
A
#
# COMPACT_ATOMS: atom_id res chain seq x y z
N GLY A 1 -6.36 4.39 -31.91
CA GLY A 1 -5.11 5.11 -31.91
C GLY A 1 -3.97 4.18 -31.57
N CYS A 2 -2.96 4.10 -32.45
CA CYS A 2 -1.81 3.21 -32.32
C CYS A 2 -1.02 3.48 -31.04
N LEU A 3 -0.68 2.40 -30.32
CA LEU A 3 0.35 2.41 -29.29
C LEU A 3 1.71 2.77 -29.92
N PRO A 4 2.54 3.63 -29.31
CA PRO A 4 3.87 3.90 -29.82
C PRO A 4 4.75 2.64 -29.76
N ALA A 5 5.56 2.46 -30.79
CA ALA A 5 6.50 1.35 -30.95
C ALA A 5 7.40 1.16 -29.73
N LYS A 6 7.70 -0.11 -29.42
CA LYS A 6 8.63 -0.55 -28.37
C LYS A 6 9.91 0.30 -28.38
N GLY A 7 10.19 1.06 -27.32
CA GLY A 7 11.49 1.69 -27.12
C GLY A 7 11.50 3.16 -26.75
N LYS A 8 10.37 3.87 -26.70
CA LYS A 8 10.36 5.23 -26.13
C LYS A 8 9.92 5.15 -24.67
N ALA A 9 10.87 5.34 -23.74
CA ALA A 9 10.56 5.64 -22.36
C ALA A 9 9.47 6.73 -22.34
N PHE A 10 8.38 6.50 -21.60
CA PHE A 10 7.43 7.55 -21.29
C PHE A 10 8.22 8.65 -20.58
N ALA A 11 8.63 9.66 -21.32
CA ALA A 11 9.10 10.89 -20.73
C ALA A 11 7.85 11.53 -20.09
N TYR A 12 7.68 11.35 -18.79
CA TYR A 12 6.75 12.15 -18.03
C TYR A 12 7.17 13.61 -18.23
N ASP A 13 6.31 14.39 -18.85
CA ASP A 13 6.60 15.80 -19.08
C ASP A 13 6.63 16.52 -17.72
N LYS A 14 7.84 16.71 -17.19
CA LYS A 14 8.07 17.45 -15.95
C LYS A 14 7.58 18.90 -16.00
N LYS A 15 7.21 19.40 -17.19
CA LYS A 15 6.65 20.75 -17.36
C LYS A 15 5.25 20.93 -16.78
N GLY A 16 4.53 19.84 -16.44
CA GLY A 16 3.23 19.91 -15.75
C GLY A 16 3.34 20.11 -14.23
N VAL A 17 4.53 20.03 -13.64
CA VAL A 17 4.81 20.38 -12.23
C VAL A 17 5.16 21.88 -12.14
N THR A 18 4.46 22.69 -12.89
CA THR A 18 4.57 24.15 -12.82
C THR A 18 4.06 24.63 -11.46
N GLN A 19 5.01 25.07 -10.62
CA GLN A 19 4.80 25.82 -9.38
C GLN A 19 3.54 25.36 -8.60
N LEU A 20 3.66 24.18 -7.95
CA LEU A 20 2.70 23.82 -6.93
C LEU A 20 2.73 24.93 -5.88
N ASN A 21 1.60 25.58 -5.66
CA ASN A 21 1.45 26.54 -4.59
C ASN A 21 1.00 25.78 -3.35
N THR A 22 1.84 25.72 -2.33
CA THR A 22 1.62 24.98 -1.07
C THR A 22 0.26 25.31 -0.46
N GLU A 23 -0.10 26.59 -0.35
CA GLU A 23 -1.37 27.03 0.23
C GLU A 23 -2.59 26.52 -0.57
N LYS A 24 -2.54 26.59 -1.90
CA LYS A 24 -3.61 26.09 -2.77
C LYS A 24 -3.78 24.58 -2.69
N VAL A 25 -2.69 23.82 -2.55
CA VAL A 25 -2.75 22.36 -2.39
C VAL A 25 -3.39 22.02 -1.07
N ILE A 26 -2.94 22.65 0.03
CA ILE A 26 -3.49 22.44 1.37
C ILE A 26 -4.96 22.84 1.46
N SER A 27 -5.33 24.01 0.92
CA SER A 27 -6.73 24.45 0.88
C SER A 27 -7.61 23.43 0.15
N ARG A 28 -7.18 22.98 -1.05
CA ARG A 28 -7.94 21.97 -1.81
C ARG A 28 -8.08 20.65 -1.04
N ASP A 29 -7.03 20.22 -0.36
CA ASP A 29 -7.07 19.00 0.47
C ASP A 29 -8.09 19.17 1.60
N ASN A 30 -8.08 20.30 2.28
CA ASN A 30 -9.01 20.62 3.36
C ASN A 30 -10.46 20.72 2.89
N ASP A 31 -10.70 21.21 1.67
CA ASP A 31 -12.07 21.38 1.12
C ASP A 31 -12.69 20.03 0.67
N TYR A 32 -11.88 19.07 0.21
CA TYR A 32 -12.39 17.89 -0.49
C TYR A 32 -11.97 16.54 0.10
N ILE A 33 -11.06 16.49 1.07
CA ILE A 33 -10.65 15.23 1.71
C ILE A 33 -11.11 15.21 3.16
N LEU A 34 -11.81 14.14 3.56
CA LEU A 34 -12.25 13.95 4.93
C LEU A 34 -11.06 13.98 5.91
N HIS A 35 -11.16 14.77 6.96
CA HIS A 35 -10.09 15.03 7.93
C HIS A 35 -9.91 13.88 8.93
N THR A 36 -9.54 12.72 8.45
CA THR A 36 -9.26 11.52 9.26
C THR A 36 -7.80 11.45 9.74
N TYR A 37 -6.94 12.37 9.27
CA TYR A 37 -5.52 12.42 9.63
C TYR A 37 -5.08 13.85 9.94
N GLY A 38 -4.25 14.02 10.98
CA GLY A 38 -3.51 15.25 11.21
C GLY A 38 -2.28 15.30 10.28
N ARG A 39 -2.35 16.07 9.20
CA ARG A 39 -1.24 16.20 8.25
C ARG A 39 -0.29 17.32 8.63
N SER A 40 1.01 17.09 8.42
CA SER A 40 2.01 18.17 8.46
C SER A 40 1.75 19.17 7.34
N GLN A 41 2.01 20.45 7.61
CA GLN A 41 1.82 21.56 6.64
C GLN A 41 2.96 21.60 5.62
N VAL A 42 3.24 20.47 4.97
CA VAL A 42 4.29 20.28 3.97
C VAL A 42 3.69 19.60 2.73
N VAL A 43 3.90 20.15 1.56
CA VAL A 43 3.47 19.57 0.29
C VAL A 43 4.67 18.94 -0.39
N LEU A 44 4.88 17.64 -0.20
CA LEU A 44 5.94 16.92 -0.90
C LEU A 44 5.56 16.77 -2.38
N ALA A 45 6.48 17.19 -3.26
CA ALA A 45 6.27 17.26 -4.70
C ALA A 45 7.12 16.29 -5.51
N GLU A 46 8.34 16.01 -5.07
CA GLU A 46 9.30 15.17 -5.76
C GLU A 46 10.01 14.25 -4.78
N GLY A 47 10.57 13.15 -5.30
CA GLY A 47 11.39 12.23 -4.50
C GLY A 47 12.38 11.46 -5.37
N GLU A 48 13.58 11.23 -4.84
CA GLU A 48 14.60 10.40 -5.45
C GLU A 48 15.41 9.67 -4.37
N GLY A 49 15.46 8.35 -4.43
CA GLY A 49 16.12 7.55 -3.40
C GLY A 49 15.55 7.85 -2.01
N MET A 50 16.37 8.35 -1.10
CA MET A 50 15.98 8.67 0.27
C MET A 50 15.62 10.15 0.46
N THR A 51 15.60 10.95 -0.59
CA THR A 51 15.36 12.39 -0.49
C THR A 51 14.01 12.75 -1.08
N ALA A 52 13.21 13.49 -0.32
CA ALA A 52 11.99 14.14 -0.79
C ALA A 52 12.22 15.66 -0.89
N ARG A 53 11.50 16.30 -1.80
CA ARG A 53 11.49 17.76 -1.94
C ARG A 53 10.06 18.27 -1.91
N ASP A 54 9.83 19.35 -1.18
CA ASP A 54 8.52 19.99 -1.13
C ASP A 54 8.29 20.94 -2.31
N ALA A 55 7.07 21.47 -2.39
CA ALA A 55 6.66 22.42 -3.42
C ALA A 55 7.43 23.74 -3.37
N ASP A 56 8.00 24.08 -2.23
CA ASP A 56 8.79 25.31 -2.01
C ASP A 56 10.30 25.08 -2.26
N GLY A 57 10.67 23.86 -2.66
CA GLY A 57 12.03 23.47 -3.06
C GLY A 57 12.92 23.00 -1.91
N LYS A 58 12.41 22.91 -0.69
CA LYS A 58 13.16 22.40 0.46
C LYS A 58 13.30 20.88 0.39
N SER A 59 14.49 20.38 0.68
CA SER A 59 14.80 18.95 0.68
C SER A 59 14.74 18.37 2.09
N TYR A 60 14.28 17.10 2.17
CA TYR A 60 14.14 16.32 3.40
C TYR A 60 14.75 14.94 3.20
N LEU A 61 15.42 14.42 4.20
CA LEU A 61 15.78 13.00 4.27
C LEU A 61 14.58 12.22 4.82
N ASP A 62 14.16 11.21 4.07
CA ASP A 62 13.03 10.36 4.46
C ASP A 62 13.52 9.14 5.26
N PHE A 63 13.32 9.19 6.57
CA PHE A 63 13.54 8.06 7.47
C PHE A 63 12.26 7.26 7.75
N THR A 64 11.13 7.67 7.20
CA THR A 64 9.83 7.02 7.41
C THR A 64 9.49 5.99 6.33
N SER A 65 10.06 6.16 5.14
CA SER A 65 9.80 5.31 3.96
C SER A 65 8.30 5.11 3.69
N GLY A 66 7.47 6.13 3.93
CA GLY A 66 6.01 6.00 3.83
C GLY A 66 5.44 4.92 4.75
N ILE A 67 5.96 4.82 5.98
CA ILE A 67 5.67 3.77 6.97
C ILE A 67 6.05 2.38 6.42
N GLY A 68 7.28 2.29 5.86
CA GLY A 68 7.87 1.05 5.37
C GLY A 68 7.44 0.61 3.95
N VAL A 69 6.62 1.39 3.26
CA VAL A 69 6.14 1.05 1.90
C VAL A 69 7.20 1.33 0.83
N ASN A 70 7.94 2.44 0.95
CA ASN A 70 8.98 2.83 -0.01
C ASN A 70 10.34 2.20 0.30
N SER A 71 10.39 0.90 0.51
CA SER A 71 11.63 0.19 0.90
C SER A 71 12.76 0.24 -0.16
N LEU A 72 12.45 0.57 -1.41
CA LEU A 72 13.42 0.81 -2.48
C LEU A 72 13.82 2.28 -2.61
N GLY A 73 13.24 3.16 -1.81
CA GLY A 73 13.32 4.61 -1.98
C GLY A 73 12.39 5.13 -3.08
N TYR A 74 12.32 6.48 -3.18
CA TYR A 74 11.49 7.15 -4.17
C TYR A 74 11.98 6.90 -5.60
N CYS A 75 11.06 6.66 -6.50
CA CYS A 75 11.29 6.60 -7.95
C CYS A 75 12.39 5.62 -8.39
N HIS A 76 12.54 4.48 -7.69
CA HIS A 76 13.54 3.48 -8.06
C HIS A 76 13.34 3.02 -9.52
N PRO A 77 14.36 3.11 -10.41
CA PRO A 77 14.17 2.93 -11.85
C PRO A 77 13.61 1.57 -12.25
N ALA A 78 14.01 0.50 -11.57
CA ALA A 78 13.50 -0.84 -11.87
C ALA A 78 12.02 -0.98 -11.48
N TRP A 79 11.60 -0.38 -10.36
CA TRP A 79 10.20 -0.38 -9.93
C TRP A 79 9.32 0.42 -10.89
N VAL A 80 9.73 1.66 -11.21
CA VAL A 80 9.01 2.54 -12.15
C VAL A 80 8.80 1.84 -13.48
N ARG A 81 9.85 1.22 -14.03
CA ARG A 81 9.79 0.49 -15.31
C ARG A 81 8.83 -0.69 -15.22
N ALA A 82 8.95 -1.52 -14.19
CA ALA A 82 8.09 -2.70 -14.04
C ALA A 82 6.60 -2.35 -13.95
N VAL A 83 6.27 -1.27 -13.21
CA VAL A 83 4.89 -0.78 -13.09
C VAL A 83 4.39 -0.22 -14.43
N ALA A 84 5.19 0.61 -15.11
CA ALA A 84 4.84 1.19 -16.40
C ALA A 84 4.62 0.11 -17.48
N ASP A 85 5.52 -0.85 -17.57
CA ASP A 85 5.44 -1.96 -18.54
C ASP A 85 4.20 -2.83 -18.28
N GLN A 86 3.91 -3.16 -17.02
CA GLN A 86 2.74 -3.96 -16.67
C GLN A 86 1.45 -3.18 -16.88
N ALA A 87 1.39 -1.91 -16.54
CA ALA A 87 0.23 -1.05 -16.78
C ALA A 87 -0.08 -0.90 -18.28
N ALA A 88 0.95 -0.88 -19.13
CA ALA A 88 0.79 -0.86 -20.59
C ALA A 88 0.41 -2.23 -21.19
N THR A 89 0.57 -3.32 -20.44
CA THR A 89 0.29 -4.69 -20.89
C THR A 89 -1.08 -5.17 -20.45
N LEU A 90 -1.35 -5.15 -19.15
CA LEU A 90 -2.59 -5.65 -18.55
C LEU A 90 -2.69 -5.16 -17.11
N GLN A 91 -3.68 -4.32 -16.79
CA GLN A 91 -3.80 -3.71 -15.47
C GLN A 91 -4.59 -4.56 -14.48
N HIS A 92 -5.73 -5.11 -14.91
CA HIS A 92 -6.66 -5.82 -14.03
C HIS A 92 -7.50 -6.84 -14.78
N THR A 93 -7.74 -8.00 -14.17
CA THR A 93 -8.58 -9.06 -14.72
C THR A 93 -9.55 -9.66 -13.71
N SER A 94 -9.57 -9.16 -12.46
CA SER A 94 -10.21 -9.81 -11.31
C SER A 94 -9.64 -11.22 -11.00
N ASN A 95 -10.15 -11.86 -9.94
CA ASN A 95 -9.77 -13.24 -9.58
C ASN A 95 -10.49 -14.32 -10.42
N LEU A 96 -11.19 -13.91 -11.48
CA LEU A 96 -11.85 -14.85 -12.39
C LEU A 96 -10.86 -15.47 -13.40
N TYR A 97 -9.70 -14.86 -13.60
CA TYR A 97 -8.70 -15.29 -14.56
C TYR A 97 -7.32 -15.40 -13.94
N TYR A 98 -6.51 -16.30 -14.46
CA TYR A 98 -5.13 -16.42 -14.06
C TYR A 98 -4.25 -15.35 -14.72
N THR A 99 -3.29 -14.81 -13.97
CA THR A 99 -2.27 -13.89 -14.47
C THR A 99 -0.87 -14.37 -14.13
N ALA A 100 0.09 -14.07 -15.00
CA ALA A 100 1.45 -14.56 -14.82
C ALA A 100 2.21 -13.89 -13.65
N PRO A 101 2.06 -12.59 -13.35
CA PRO A 101 2.77 -11.94 -12.25
C PRO A 101 2.45 -12.53 -10.88
N ASP A 102 1.17 -12.81 -10.60
CA ASP A 102 0.69 -13.29 -9.30
C ASP A 102 1.33 -14.63 -8.92
N GLY A 103 1.26 -15.61 -9.81
CA GLY A 103 1.83 -16.93 -9.58
C GLY A 103 3.36 -16.91 -9.43
N LYS A 104 4.06 -16.04 -10.19
CA LYS A 104 5.51 -15.86 -10.07
C LYS A 104 5.89 -15.29 -8.71
N LEU A 105 5.16 -14.29 -8.24
CA LEU A 105 5.39 -13.67 -6.93
C LEU A 105 5.06 -14.65 -5.81
N ALA A 106 3.90 -15.31 -5.85
CA ALA A 106 3.50 -16.31 -4.87
C ALA A 106 4.56 -17.41 -4.71
N LYS A 107 5.03 -18.00 -5.83
CA LYS A 107 6.10 -19.01 -5.80
C LYS A 107 7.39 -18.50 -5.13
N LYS A 108 7.77 -17.24 -5.38
CA LYS A 108 8.96 -16.64 -4.79
C LYS A 108 8.80 -16.43 -3.27
N LEU A 109 7.62 -15.98 -2.85
CA LEU A 109 7.30 -15.79 -1.43
C LEU A 109 7.26 -17.12 -0.69
N CYS A 110 6.56 -18.14 -1.18
CA CYS A 110 6.49 -19.46 -0.57
C CYS A 110 7.89 -20.07 -0.38
N ARG A 111 8.76 -19.98 -1.40
CA ARG A 111 10.14 -20.48 -1.29
C ARG A 111 10.99 -19.77 -0.23
N ARG A 112 10.70 -18.50 0.06
CA ARG A 112 11.46 -17.72 1.05
C ARG A 112 10.90 -17.83 2.47
N THR A 113 9.60 -18.06 2.60
CA THR A 113 8.91 -18.13 3.89
C THR A 113 8.78 -19.57 4.41
N GLY A 114 8.86 -20.57 3.53
CA GLY A 114 8.57 -21.96 3.85
C GLY A 114 7.07 -22.27 3.95
N LEU A 115 6.20 -21.34 3.56
CA LEU A 115 4.76 -21.51 3.52
C LEU A 115 4.31 -22.05 2.16
N ASP A 116 3.17 -22.72 2.10
CA ASP A 116 2.70 -23.43 0.90
C ASP A 116 1.92 -22.52 -0.07
N ALA A 117 1.25 -21.49 0.44
CA ALA A 117 0.39 -20.63 -0.37
C ALA A 117 0.40 -19.17 0.11
N VAL A 118 -0.05 -18.26 -0.76
CA VAL A 118 -0.15 -16.83 -0.49
C VAL A 118 -1.55 -16.34 -0.81
N PHE A 119 -2.11 -15.53 0.08
CA PHE A 119 -3.28 -14.72 -0.17
C PHE A 119 -2.83 -13.26 -0.42
N PHE A 120 -3.25 -12.68 -1.53
CA PHE A 120 -3.00 -11.27 -1.84
C PHE A 120 -4.20 -10.41 -1.49
N GLY A 121 -3.97 -9.33 -0.74
CA GLY A 121 -4.93 -8.28 -0.43
C GLY A 121 -4.37 -6.92 -0.85
N ASN A 122 -5.21 -5.88 -0.82
CA ASN A 122 -4.77 -4.52 -1.20
C ASN A 122 -4.12 -3.74 -0.04
N SER A 123 -4.23 -4.25 1.17
CA SER A 123 -3.71 -3.60 2.38
C SER A 123 -3.36 -4.60 3.46
N GLY A 124 -2.57 -4.16 4.46
CA GLY A 124 -2.32 -4.95 5.66
C GLY A 124 -3.60 -5.29 6.44
N ALA A 125 -4.58 -4.38 6.44
CA ALA A 125 -5.88 -4.64 7.06
C ALA A 125 -6.61 -5.80 6.36
N GLU A 126 -6.66 -5.83 5.03
CA GLU A 126 -7.27 -6.94 4.28
C GLU A 126 -6.51 -8.25 4.44
N ALA A 127 -5.18 -8.19 4.52
CA ALA A 127 -4.37 -9.38 4.81
C ALA A 127 -4.69 -9.95 6.20
N ASN A 128 -4.83 -9.09 7.22
CA ASN A 128 -5.24 -9.50 8.57
C ASN A 128 -6.68 -10.02 8.61
N GLU A 129 -7.61 -9.41 7.88
CA GLU A 129 -8.98 -9.96 7.71
C GLU A 129 -8.92 -11.39 7.13
N GLY A 130 -8.12 -11.59 6.09
CA GLY A 130 -7.89 -12.91 5.50
C GLY A 130 -7.32 -13.91 6.50
N ALA A 131 -6.31 -13.53 7.26
CA ALA A 131 -5.68 -14.35 8.28
C ALA A 131 -6.65 -14.75 9.40
N ILE A 132 -7.42 -13.78 9.92
CA ILE A 132 -8.44 -14.03 10.96
C ILE A 132 -9.52 -14.99 10.43
N LYS A 133 -10.00 -14.79 9.21
CA LYS A 133 -11.01 -15.67 8.59
C LYS A 133 -10.47 -17.08 8.39
N CYS A 134 -9.24 -17.23 7.88
CA CYS A 134 -8.60 -18.54 7.71
C CYS A 134 -8.41 -19.26 9.05
N ALA A 135 -7.91 -18.56 10.07
CA ALA A 135 -7.69 -19.13 11.39
C ALA A 135 -9.00 -19.61 12.04
N ARG A 136 -10.06 -18.79 11.93
CA ARG A 136 -11.38 -19.18 12.45
C ARG A 136 -11.99 -20.35 11.70
N LYS A 137 -11.90 -20.35 10.36
CA LYS A 137 -12.40 -21.48 9.54
C LYS A 137 -11.67 -22.76 9.88
N TYR A 138 -10.34 -22.74 9.92
CA TYR A 138 -9.53 -23.89 10.32
C TYR A 138 -9.88 -24.39 11.72
N SER A 139 -10.05 -23.48 12.67
CA SER A 139 -10.38 -23.82 14.05
C SER A 139 -11.74 -24.52 14.16
N VAL A 140 -12.76 -24.00 13.47
CA VAL A 140 -14.10 -24.61 13.47
C VAL A 140 -14.08 -25.98 12.80
N ASP A 141 -13.41 -26.13 11.66
CA ASP A 141 -13.34 -27.40 10.93
C ASP A 141 -12.58 -28.48 11.71
N THR A 142 -11.56 -28.07 12.49
CA THR A 142 -10.70 -29.03 13.22
C THR A 142 -11.20 -29.34 14.64
N TYR A 143 -11.74 -28.33 15.33
CA TYR A 143 -12.02 -28.39 16.77
C TYR A 143 -13.47 -28.08 17.13
N GLY A 144 -14.35 -27.79 16.15
CA GLY A 144 -15.71 -27.32 16.38
C GLY A 144 -15.79 -25.87 16.83
N GLU A 145 -16.98 -25.38 17.17
CA GLU A 145 -17.27 -23.96 17.39
C GLU A 145 -16.65 -23.35 18.67
N SER A 146 -16.11 -24.17 19.55
CA SER A 146 -15.65 -23.74 20.88
C SER A 146 -14.34 -22.91 20.86
N ARG A 147 -13.53 -23.02 19.81
CA ARG A 147 -12.20 -22.38 19.71
C ARG A 147 -12.18 -21.26 18.66
N ASN A 148 -12.95 -20.21 18.87
CA ASN A 148 -13.12 -19.12 17.89
C ASN A 148 -12.56 -17.77 18.35
N LYS A 149 -11.88 -17.72 19.51
CA LYS A 149 -11.32 -16.48 20.06
C LYS A 149 -9.95 -16.21 19.45
N VAL A 150 -9.70 -14.94 19.12
CA VAL A 150 -8.41 -14.41 18.67
C VAL A 150 -7.82 -13.57 19.79
N ILE A 151 -6.56 -13.82 20.13
CA ILE A 151 -5.84 -13.06 21.16
C ILE A 151 -4.88 -12.12 20.44
N THR A 152 -4.89 -10.85 20.83
CA THR A 152 -4.00 -9.80 20.29
C THR A 152 -3.22 -9.15 21.42
N LEU A 153 -2.10 -8.50 21.08
CA LEU A 153 -1.25 -7.83 22.05
C LEU A 153 -1.75 -6.41 22.35
N VAL A 154 -1.53 -5.96 23.56
CA VAL A 154 -1.72 -4.55 23.96
C VAL A 154 -0.79 -3.66 23.11
N ASN A 155 -1.26 -2.48 22.72
CA ASN A 155 -0.58 -1.54 21.84
C ASN A 155 -0.29 -2.06 20.41
N SER A 156 -0.85 -3.20 20.02
CA SER A 156 -0.74 -3.71 18.65
C SER A 156 -1.56 -2.87 17.66
N PHE A 157 -1.20 -2.96 16.38
CA PHE A 157 -1.98 -2.38 15.29
C PHE A 157 -2.23 -3.43 14.22
N HIS A 158 -3.50 -3.69 13.91
CA HIS A 158 -3.90 -4.70 12.92
C HIS A 158 -4.66 -4.13 11.72
N GLY A 159 -5.01 -2.86 11.73
CA GLY A 159 -5.75 -2.20 10.67
C GLY A 159 -6.97 -1.42 11.18
N ARG A 160 -7.75 -0.88 10.24
CA ARG A 160 -8.91 -0.02 10.53
C ARG A 160 -10.22 -0.50 9.90
N THR A 161 -10.27 -1.73 9.38
CA THR A 161 -11.53 -2.42 9.09
C THR A 161 -12.18 -2.86 10.40
N LEU A 162 -13.46 -3.16 10.41
CA LEU A 162 -14.19 -3.46 11.66
C LEU A 162 -13.54 -4.58 12.48
N ALA A 163 -13.18 -5.72 11.86
CA ALA A 163 -12.55 -6.81 12.59
C ALA A 163 -11.09 -6.49 12.99
N THR A 164 -10.32 -5.86 12.11
CA THR A 164 -8.94 -5.48 12.44
C THR A 164 -8.87 -4.34 13.43
N LEU A 165 -9.84 -3.43 13.44
CA LEU A 165 -9.96 -2.38 14.45
C LEU A 165 -10.25 -3.01 15.83
N THR A 166 -11.18 -3.95 15.91
CA THR A 166 -11.46 -4.72 17.14
C THR A 166 -10.21 -5.46 17.64
N ALA A 167 -9.36 -5.96 16.74
CA ALA A 167 -8.11 -6.64 17.09
C ALA A 167 -6.97 -5.68 17.48
N THR A 168 -7.04 -4.41 17.08
CA THR A 168 -6.02 -3.39 17.38
C THR A 168 -6.05 -3.04 18.88
N GLY A 169 -4.92 -3.23 19.57
CA GLY A 169 -4.81 -3.07 21.02
C GLY A 169 -4.44 -1.65 21.47
N GLN A 170 -4.95 -0.62 20.79
CA GLN A 170 -4.69 0.80 21.13
C GLN A 170 -5.99 1.47 21.54
N ASP A 171 -6.07 1.92 22.78
CA ASP A 171 -7.30 2.45 23.40
C ASP A 171 -7.94 3.60 22.60
N VAL A 172 -7.12 4.42 21.95
CA VAL A 172 -7.61 5.57 21.15
C VAL A 172 -8.60 5.15 20.03
N PHE A 173 -8.59 3.89 19.62
CA PHE A 173 -9.48 3.35 18.58
C PHE A 173 -10.72 2.64 19.14
N HIS A 174 -10.94 2.66 20.46
CA HIS A 174 -12.02 1.93 21.12
C HIS A 174 -13.01 2.80 21.91
N HIS A 175 -13.00 4.12 21.67
CA HIS A 175 -13.85 5.07 22.40
C HIS A 175 -15.16 5.44 21.71
N ASP A 176 -15.40 4.97 20.47
CA ASP A 176 -16.60 5.30 19.68
C ASP A 176 -17.44 4.06 19.36
#